data_aa5aa4af1f371509162069ea663a2d5f
#
_entry.id   aa5aa4af1f371509162069ea663a2d5f
#
_cell.length_a   1.000
_cell.length_b   1.000
_cell.length_c   1.000
_cell.angle_alpha   90.00
_cell.angle_beta   90.00
_cell.angle_gamma   90.00
#
_symmetry.space_group_name_H-M   'P 1'
#
loop_
_entity.id
_entity.type
_entity.pdbx_description
1 polymer ?
#
loop_
_entity_poly.entity_id
_entity_poly.type
_entity_poly.pdbx_seq_one_letter_code
_entity_poly.pdbx_strand_id
1 'polypeptide(L)'
;MPLGAFSQLPIDYVRQLSYNREDIMDRGFRKVRRDLINALQDGNYLHAARGSIEVKNLLATGEVSAGQLIEVIGACKGQDHSCSAHHSVPGIAVHVLKKAGWYIKFYFIEPDVWFISVHR
;
A
#
# COMPACT_ATOMS: atom_id res chain seq x y z
N MET A 1 -0.05 -25.08 -15.72
CA MET A 1 -0.21 -24.54 -15.45
C MET A 1 -0.33 -24.03 -15.43
N PRO A 2 -0.49 -24.27 -15.58
CA PRO A 2 -0.62 -23.67 -15.34
C PRO A 2 -1.21 -23.34 -14.86
N LEU A 3 -1.57 -23.76 -14.77
CA LEU A 3 -2.01 -23.23 -14.10
C LEU A 3 -1.66 -22.50 -13.76
N GLY A 4 -1.11 -22.61 -14.20
CA GLY A 4 -0.66 -21.78 -13.54
C GLY A 4 -0.97 -20.62 -14.08
N ALA A 5 -1.33 -20.50 -14.80
CA ALA A 5 -1.66 -19.31 -15.05
C ALA A 5 -2.91 -18.71 -14.81
N PHE A 6 -3.43 -19.23 -14.67
CA PHE A 6 -4.21 -18.84 -14.12
C PHE A 6 -4.35 -18.71 -13.47
N SER A 7 -4.03 -18.95 -13.76
CA SER A 7 -4.29 -19.01 -12.91
C SER A 7 -3.77 -18.74 -11.98
N GLN A 8 -2.97 -18.86 -12.04
CA GLN A 8 -2.45 -18.50 -11.00
C GLN A 8 -2.87 -17.37 -10.36
N LEU A 9 -3.09 -16.50 -10.90
CA LEU A 9 -3.76 -15.39 -10.36
C LEU A 9 -4.84 -15.78 -9.39
N PRO A 10 -5.67 -16.77 -9.68
CA PRO A 10 -6.73 -17.12 -8.76
C PRO A 10 -6.24 -17.53 -7.38
N ILE A 11 -5.14 -18.22 -7.32
CA ILE A 11 -4.64 -18.67 -6.02
C ILE A 11 -4.17 -17.50 -5.19
N ASP A 12 -3.42 -16.61 -5.77
CA ASP A 12 -2.94 -15.47 -5.04
C ASP A 12 -4.06 -14.55 -4.64
N TYR A 13 -5.05 -14.39 -5.51
CA TYR A 13 -6.17 -13.55 -5.22
C TYR A 13 -6.99 -14.10 -4.06
N VAL A 14 -7.23 -15.40 -4.06
CA VAL A 14 -7.97 -16.04 -2.98
C VAL A 14 -7.21 -15.92 -1.66
N ARG A 15 -5.90 -16.03 -1.72
CA ARG A 15 -5.10 -15.89 -0.52
C ARG A 15 -5.21 -14.50 0.06
N GLN A 16 -5.26 -13.49 -0.81
CA GLN A 16 -5.48 -12.13 -0.35
C GLN A 16 -6.81 -11.98 0.35
N LEU A 17 -7.84 -12.59 -0.19
CA LEU A 17 -9.16 -12.52 0.41
C LEU A 17 -9.23 -13.28 1.72
N SER A 18 -8.33 -14.23 1.93
CA SER A 18 -8.32 -15.07 3.11
C SER A 18 -7.44 -14.55 4.21
N TYR A 19 -6.86 -13.39 4.05
CA TYR A 19 -6.03 -12.83 5.10
C TYR A 19 -6.75 -12.84 6.41
N ASN A 20 -6.10 -13.33 7.44
CA ASN A 20 -6.63 -13.08 8.76
C ASN A 20 -5.96 -11.83 9.30
N ARG A 21 -6.58 -11.28 10.30
CA ARG A 21 -6.14 -10.00 10.82
C ARG A 21 -4.76 -10.07 11.43
N GLU A 22 -4.44 -11.20 12.03
CA GLU A 22 -3.15 -11.36 12.68
C GLU A 22 -2.00 -11.34 11.68
N ASP A 23 -2.20 -11.99 10.54
CA ASP A 23 -1.16 -11.99 9.51
C ASP A 23 -0.88 -10.58 9.02
N ILE A 24 -1.93 -9.80 8.85
CA ILE A 24 -1.78 -8.42 8.39
C ILE A 24 -1.07 -7.58 9.44
N MET A 25 -1.48 -7.72 10.69
CA MET A 25 -0.92 -6.87 11.76
C MET A 25 0.48 -7.27 12.16
N ASP A 26 0.83 -8.53 11.98
CA ASP A 26 2.15 -9.01 12.39
C ASP A 26 3.07 -9.16 11.21
N ARG A 27 2.96 -10.33 10.56
CA ARG A 27 3.88 -10.65 9.48
C ARG A 27 3.56 -9.90 8.20
N GLY A 28 2.27 -9.58 8.04
CA GLY A 28 1.85 -8.85 6.86
C GLY A 28 2.49 -7.49 6.76
N PHE A 29 2.67 -6.82 7.88
CA PHE A 29 3.27 -5.50 7.85
C PHE A 29 4.69 -5.51 7.30
N ARG A 30 5.49 -6.49 7.68
CA ARG A 30 6.87 -6.56 7.19
C ARG A 30 6.91 -6.68 5.68
N LYS A 31 6.01 -7.50 5.14
CA LYS A 31 5.92 -7.66 3.70
C LYS A 31 5.41 -6.38 3.05
N VAL A 32 4.39 -5.78 3.63
CA VAL A 32 3.82 -4.53 3.11
C VAL A 32 4.90 -3.46 3.07
N ARG A 33 5.64 -3.29 4.16
CA ARG A 33 6.69 -2.27 4.21
C ARG A 33 7.76 -2.54 3.16
N ARG A 34 8.19 -3.78 3.03
CA ARG A 34 9.21 -4.13 2.06
C ARG A 34 8.72 -3.87 0.63
N ASP A 35 7.51 -4.31 0.33
CA ASP A 35 6.97 -4.16 -1.01
C ASP A 35 6.75 -2.69 -1.35
N LEU A 36 6.31 -1.90 -0.37
CA LEU A 36 6.11 -0.49 -0.56
C LEU A 36 7.42 0.23 -0.84
N ILE A 37 8.45 -0.07 -0.06
CA ILE A 37 9.76 0.55 -0.26
C ILE A 37 10.33 0.14 -1.62
N ASN A 38 10.21 -1.12 -1.98
CA ASN A 38 10.70 -1.57 -3.28
C ASN A 38 10.00 -0.87 -4.42
N ALA A 39 8.69 -0.72 -4.33
CA ALA A 39 7.92 -0.03 -5.37
C ALA A 39 8.37 1.43 -5.50
N LEU A 40 8.61 2.09 -4.38
CA LEU A 40 9.09 3.47 -4.40
C LEU A 40 10.47 3.58 -5.02
N GLN A 41 11.36 2.63 -4.71
CA GLN A 41 12.70 2.63 -5.27
C GLN A 41 12.69 2.35 -6.77
N ASP A 42 11.79 1.49 -7.20
CA ASP A 42 11.72 1.08 -8.60
C ASP A 42 10.87 2.01 -9.46
N GLY A 43 10.18 2.96 -8.85
CA GLY A 43 9.30 3.85 -9.59
C GLY A 43 7.96 3.24 -9.94
N ASN A 44 7.61 2.14 -9.31
CA ASN A 44 6.35 1.44 -9.59
C ASN A 44 5.25 1.95 -8.69
N TYR A 45 4.94 3.24 -8.79
CA TYR A 45 3.87 3.81 -7.99
C TYR A 45 3.06 4.82 -8.80
N LEU A 46 1.80 4.92 -8.43
CA LEU A 46 0.84 5.77 -9.10
C LEU A 46 0.04 6.50 -8.03
N HIS A 47 -0.78 7.44 -8.47
CA HIS A 47 -1.59 8.24 -7.55
C HIS A 47 -3.05 8.05 -7.90
N ALA A 48 -3.85 7.70 -6.90
CA ALA A 48 -5.26 7.45 -7.11
C ALA A 48 -6.00 8.77 -7.29
N ALA A 49 -6.84 8.81 -8.31
CA ALA A 49 -7.69 9.97 -8.55
C ALA A 49 -8.88 9.91 -7.62
N ARG A 50 -9.28 11.06 -7.07
CA ARG A 50 -10.38 11.16 -6.13
C ARG A 50 -11.47 12.08 -6.61
N GLY A 51 -11.62 12.20 -7.91
CA GLY A 51 -12.64 13.07 -8.49
C GLY A 51 -12.38 14.52 -8.16
N SER A 52 -13.42 15.21 -7.70
CA SER A 52 -13.27 16.62 -7.38
C SER A 52 -12.84 16.87 -5.94
N ILE A 53 -12.67 15.81 -5.16
CA ILE A 53 -12.24 15.97 -3.78
C ILE A 53 -10.76 16.23 -3.74
N GLU A 54 -10.41 17.31 -3.09
CA GLU A 54 -9.01 17.66 -2.94
C GLU A 54 -8.39 16.74 -1.91
N VAL A 55 -7.35 16.03 -2.30
CA VAL A 55 -6.66 15.10 -1.43
C VAL A 55 -5.21 15.51 -1.34
N LYS A 56 -4.70 15.54 -0.11
CA LYS A 56 -3.33 15.89 0.10
C LYS A 56 -2.44 14.71 -0.26
N ASN A 57 -1.66 14.89 -1.30
CA ASN A 57 -0.70 13.89 -1.72
C ASN A 57 0.60 14.60 -2.05
N LEU A 58 1.44 14.75 -1.04
CA LEU A 58 2.67 15.50 -1.17
C LEU A 58 3.69 14.79 -2.05
N LEU A 59 3.54 13.47 -2.23
CA LEU A 59 4.38 12.76 -3.16
C LEU A 59 4.02 13.12 -4.60
N ALA A 60 2.72 13.22 -4.89
CA ALA A 60 2.27 13.59 -6.23
C ALA A 60 2.66 15.02 -6.58
N THR A 61 2.63 15.92 -5.60
CA THR A 61 2.98 17.32 -5.85
C THR A 61 4.48 17.56 -5.89
N GLY A 62 5.26 16.59 -5.44
CA GLY A 62 6.70 16.75 -5.38
C GLY A 62 7.21 17.41 -4.11
N GLU A 63 6.32 17.73 -3.17
CA GLU A 63 6.75 18.36 -1.92
C GLU A 63 7.49 17.38 -1.02
N VAL A 64 7.25 16.08 -1.20
CA VAL A 64 8.06 15.05 -0.58
C VAL A 64 8.55 14.13 -1.67
N SER A 65 9.81 13.72 -1.58
CA SER A 65 10.39 12.83 -2.57
C SER A 65 10.16 11.37 -2.16
N ALA A 66 10.32 10.48 -3.12
CA ALA A 66 10.25 9.05 -2.83
C ALA A 66 11.28 8.66 -1.77
N GLY A 67 12.49 9.23 -1.85
CA GLY A 67 13.53 8.93 -0.88
C GLY A 67 13.17 9.35 0.53
N GLN A 68 12.59 10.54 0.66
CA GLN A 68 12.13 11.00 1.96
C GLN A 68 11.03 10.11 2.52
N LEU A 69 10.12 9.70 1.66
CA LEU A 69 9.02 8.85 2.08
C LEU A 69 9.53 7.48 2.51
N ILE A 70 10.51 6.95 1.80
CA ILE A 70 11.13 5.67 2.15
C ILE A 70 11.70 5.73 3.56
N GLU A 71 12.31 6.84 3.94
CA GLU A 71 12.86 6.97 5.29
C GLU A 71 11.76 6.91 6.34
N VAL A 72 10.64 7.59 6.09
CA VAL A 72 9.51 7.56 7.01
C VAL A 72 8.97 6.15 7.13
N ILE A 73 8.77 5.49 6.00
CA ILE A 73 8.23 4.14 5.97
C ILE A 73 9.17 3.16 6.65
N GLY A 74 10.47 3.33 6.44
CA GLY A 74 11.46 2.46 7.06
C GLY A 74 11.45 2.54 8.58
N ALA A 75 11.01 3.67 9.13
CA ALA A 75 10.92 3.85 10.58
C ALA A 75 9.61 3.31 11.15
N CYS A 76 8.65 2.97 10.32
CA CYS A 76 7.36 2.46 10.78
C CYS A 76 7.50 1.07 11.37
N LYS A 77 6.65 0.79 12.34
CA LYS A 77 6.54 -0.52 12.96
C LYS A 77 5.12 -1.03 12.80
N GLY A 78 4.90 -2.29 13.18
CA GLY A 78 3.59 -2.89 13.02
C GLY A 78 2.47 -2.08 13.66
N GLN A 79 2.74 -1.45 14.79
CA GLN A 79 1.73 -0.66 15.48
C GLN A 79 1.35 0.62 14.76
N ASP A 80 2.17 1.04 13.79
CA ASP A 80 1.89 2.23 13.00
C ASP A 80 1.00 1.91 11.80
N HIS A 81 0.73 0.65 11.55
CA HIS A 81 0.05 0.15 10.37
C HIS A 81 -1.38 -0.27 10.69
N SER A 82 -2.30 0.08 9.82
CA SER A 82 -3.66 -0.45 9.87
C SER A 82 -4.08 -0.81 8.45
N CYS A 83 -5.12 -1.63 8.37
CA CYS A 83 -5.55 -2.18 7.10
C CYS A 83 -7.06 -2.35 7.12
N SER A 84 -7.70 -2.07 5.99
CA SER A 84 -9.13 -2.25 5.85
C SER A 84 -9.45 -2.59 4.40
N ALA A 85 -10.68 -3.01 4.14
CA ALA A 85 -11.10 -3.31 2.77
C ALA A 85 -11.28 -2.01 2.00
N HIS A 86 -10.92 -2.05 0.72
CA HIS A 86 -11.20 -0.93 -0.18
C HIS A 86 -12.72 -0.85 -0.36
N HIS A 87 -13.28 0.34 -0.21
CA HIS A 87 -14.74 0.47 -0.21
C HIS A 87 -15.35 0.26 -1.60
N SER A 88 -14.57 0.45 -2.65
CA SER A 88 -15.09 0.36 -4.02
C SER A 88 -14.60 -0.86 -4.76
N VAL A 89 -13.42 -1.39 -4.42
CA VAL A 89 -12.80 -2.48 -5.17
C VAL A 89 -12.72 -3.71 -4.30
N PRO A 90 -13.53 -4.73 -4.61
CA PRO A 90 -13.54 -5.95 -3.81
C PRO A 90 -12.17 -6.65 -3.83
N GLY A 91 -11.78 -7.20 -2.72
CA GLY A 91 -10.56 -7.98 -2.64
C GLY A 91 -9.28 -7.16 -2.50
N ILE A 92 -9.38 -5.85 -2.45
CA ILE A 92 -8.23 -4.98 -2.30
C ILE A 92 -8.18 -4.46 -0.88
N ALA A 93 -7.03 -4.58 -0.25
CA ALA A 93 -6.82 -4.06 1.10
C ALA A 93 -6.18 -2.68 1.00
N VAL A 94 -6.70 -1.75 1.79
CA VAL A 94 -6.15 -0.40 1.88
C VAL A 94 -5.35 -0.32 3.17
N HIS A 95 -4.13 0.15 3.05
CA HIS A 95 -3.19 0.25 4.15
C HIS A 95 -3.00 1.70 4.56
N VAL A 96 -2.84 1.94 5.84
CA VAL A 96 -2.53 3.26 6.36
C VAL A 96 -1.33 3.14 7.29
N LEU A 97 -0.36 4.01 7.10
CA LEU A 97 0.78 4.14 7.99
C LEU A 97 0.73 5.51 8.63
N LYS A 98 0.87 5.54 9.95
CA LYS A 98 0.91 6.78 10.72
C LYS A 98 2.18 6.79 11.54
N LYS A 99 3.07 7.73 11.25
CA LYS A 99 4.36 7.79 11.95
C LYS A 99 4.86 9.22 11.96
N ALA A 100 5.18 9.71 13.15
CA ALA A 100 5.80 11.02 13.30
C ALA A 100 5.01 12.13 12.60
N GLY A 101 3.69 12.06 12.70
CA GLY A 101 2.81 13.05 12.09
C GLY A 101 2.45 12.76 10.65
N TRP A 102 3.10 11.80 10.03
CA TRP A 102 2.79 11.44 8.64
C TRP A 102 1.57 10.54 8.56
N TYR A 103 0.79 10.72 7.50
CA TYR A 103 -0.36 9.89 7.17
C TYR A 103 -0.17 9.43 5.74
N ILE A 104 -0.02 8.11 5.54
CA ILE A 104 0.26 7.53 4.23
C ILE A 104 -0.77 6.44 3.98
N LYS A 105 -1.61 6.63 2.97
CA LYS A 105 -2.69 5.70 2.64
C LYS A 105 -2.49 5.19 1.24
N PHE A 106 -2.51 3.88 1.07
CA PHE A 106 -2.17 3.27 -0.21
C PHE A 106 -2.75 1.87 -0.34
N TYR A 107 -2.72 1.34 -1.55
CA TYR A 107 -3.06 -0.05 -1.82
C TYR A 107 -2.19 -0.56 -2.94
N PHE A 108 -2.13 -1.90 -3.08
CA PHE A 108 -1.33 -2.55 -4.10
C PHE A 108 -2.21 -3.14 -5.19
N ILE A 109 -1.82 -2.91 -6.43
CA ILE A 109 -2.31 -3.65 -7.58
C ILE A 109 -1.05 -3.98 -8.38
N GLU A 110 -0.62 -5.23 -8.29
CA GLU A 110 0.64 -5.67 -8.87
C GLU A 110 0.83 -5.19 -10.28
N PRO A 111 2.00 -4.67 -10.61
CA PRO A 111 3.20 -4.53 -9.78
C PRO A 111 3.29 -3.19 -9.05
N ASP A 112 2.24 -2.41 -9.05
CA ASP A 112 2.28 -1.03 -8.60
C ASP A 112 1.68 -0.85 -7.22
N VAL A 113 2.12 0.22 -6.56
CA VAL A 113 1.43 0.72 -5.39
C VAL A 113 0.70 2.00 -5.80
N TRP A 114 -0.53 2.15 -5.29
CA TRP A 114 -1.36 3.32 -5.57
C TRP A 114 -1.50 4.14 -4.30
N PHE A 115 -1.04 5.37 -4.35
CA PHE A 115 -1.13 6.26 -3.19
C PHE A 115 -2.42 7.06 -3.24
N ILE A 116 -3.19 6.99 -2.14
CA ILE A 116 -4.42 7.74 -1.99
C ILE A 116 -4.14 9.06 -1.29
N SER A 117 -3.35 9.01 -0.23
CA SER A 117 -3.02 10.20 0.57
C SER A 117 -1.61 10.11 1.08
N VAL A 118 -0.88 11.20 1.04
CA VAL A 118 0.46 11.33 1.62
C VAL A 118 0.54 12.74 2.18
N HIS A 119 0.49 12.86 3.51
CA HIS A 119 0.57 14.21 4.10
C HIS A 119 0.94 14.11 5.57
N ARG A 120 1.21 15.27 6.11
CA ARG A 120 1.43 15.43 7.54
C ARG A 120 0.25 16.08 8.20
#